data_87fcd816c55673e2c4213243ade0594b
#
_entry.id   87fcd816c55673e2c4213243ade0594b
#
_cell.length_a   1.000
_cell.length_b   1.000
_cell.length_c   1.000
_cell.angle_alpha   90.00
_cell.angle_beta   90.00
_cell.angle_gamma   90.00
#
_symmetry.space_group_name_H-M   'P 1'
#
loop_
_entity.id
_entity.type
_entity.pdbx_description
1 polymer ?
#
loop_
_entity_poly.entity_id
_entity_poly.type
_entity_poly.pdbx_seq_one_letter_code
_entity_poly.pdbx_strand_id
1 'polypeptide(L)'
;MAAIGIMTAQVRPEREIGQIHVYDGTGKGKSQAALGVVLRSLGLGMSDSSPFGTRILLLRFLKGSEREYSEDAAISALQQGFPHLIDHVRTGRSEFFDAEHVTPFDRQEAERGWAIAKGAMASGLYSVVVLDEINPVLDLGLIPVDRVVKDLKHKSPHLEVICTGRGAPQALIDIADLHSEMRSHDDAHAEKYDVTGIEIYTGAGKGKSTSALGRSLKAIGTGISRDLSHRVLIMQWLKGGAGYTEDAAIAALKRGYPHVIDHQRCGRDAIVWRGQQQEMDCIEAQRGWEIAQAAIASGLYKTIILDELNPTVDLDLLPVEPICQALLKKSRDTEIIITGRCFNQPAYFDLASVHSEMVCHKHYAEKGVDLKRGVDF
;
A
#
# COMPACT_ATOMS: atom_id res chain seq x y z
N MET A 1 14.44 4.98 23.20
CA MET A 1 14.22 5.91 22.06
C MET A 1 15.14 5.45 20.94
N ALA A 2 14.63 4.65 20.01
CA ALA A 2 15.40 4.21 18.85
C ALA A 2 15.11 5.19 17.71
N ALA A 3 16.14 5.95 17.31
CA ALA A 3 16.10 6.83 16.16
C ALA A 3 16.20 5.97 14.89
N ILE A 4 15.16 5.93 14.07
CA ILE A 4 15.25 5.39 12.72
C ILE A 4 15.77 6.55 11.85
N GLY A 5 17.10 6.62 11.71
CA GLY A 5 17.76 7.51 10.78
C GLY A 5 17.61 6.98 9.36
N ILE A 6 17.05 7.76 8.44
CA ILE A 6 17.24 7.51 7.02
C ILE A 6 18.63 8.05 6.68
N MET A 7 19.60 7.16 6.56
CA MET A 7 20.91 7.50 6.02
C MET A 7 20.78 7.64 4.50
N THR A 8 21.38 8.67 3.94
CA THR A 8 21.62 8.80 2.50
C THR A 8 22.37 7.55 2.05
N ALA A 9 21.65 6.65 1.36
CA ALA A 9 22.20 5.36 0.96
C ALA A 9 23.28 5.57 -0.10
N GLN A 10 24.52 5.35 0.27
CA GLN A 10 25.55 4.98 -0.70
C GLN A 10 25.16 3.63 -1.30
N VAL A 11 24.91 3.62 -2.60
CA VAL A 11 24.58 2.42 -3.37
C VAL A 11 25.72 1.41 -3.22
N ARG A 12 25.49 0.36 -2.44
CA ARG A 12 26.32 -0.85 -2.43
C ARG A 12 25.79 -1.80 -3.51
N PRO A 13 26.67 -2.35 -4.37
CA PRO A 13 26.24 -3.28 -5.43
C PRO A 13 25.97 -4.72 -4.93
N GLU A 14 25.88 -4.95 -3.63
CA GLU A 14 25.47 -6.25 -3.07
C GLU A 14 23.95 -6.39 -3.14
N ARG A 15 23.49 -7.49 -3.76
CA ARG A 15 22.06 -7.82 -3.85
C ARG A 15 21.47 -7.85 -2.43
N GLU A 16 20.55 -6.95 -2.17
CA GLU A 16 19.83 -6.88 -0.90
C GLU A 16 19.09 -8.20 -0.63
N ILE A 17 19.11 -8.66 0.64
CA ILE A 17 18.39 -9.87 1.04
C ILE A 17 16.90 -9.60 1.01
N GLY A 18 16.16 -10.40 0.26
CA GLY A 18 14.69 -10.31 0.16
C GLY A 18 14.02 -10.83 1.43
N GLN A 19 12.96 -10.14 1.87
CA GLN A 19 12.25 -10.40 3.11
C GLN A 19 10.91 -11.10 2.85
N ILE A 20 10.35 -11.73 3.87
CA ILE A 20 8.98 -12.25 3.88
C ILE A 20 8.13 -11.29 4.70
N HIS A 21 7.17 -10.64 4.04
CA HIS A 21 6.21 -9.74 4.68
C HIS A 21 4.86 -10.44 4.88
N VAL A 22 4.28 -10.30 6.06
CA VAL A 22 2.92 -10.74 6.35
C VAL A 22 2.09 -9.52 6.75
N TYR A 23 1.04 -9.27 5.99
CA TYR A 23 0.00 -8.29 6.31
C TYR A 23 -1.27 -9.05 6.67
N ASP A 24 -1.71 -8.90 7.91
CA ASP A 24 -2.79 -9.68 8.53
C ASP A 24 -3.79 -8.77 9.26
N GLY A 25 -4.75 -9.36 9.96
CA GLY A 25 -5.69 -8.66 10.84
C GLY A 25 -7.04 -8.34 10.22
N THR A 26 -7.92 -7.74 11.01
CA THR A 26 -9.32 -7.47 10.68
C THR A 26 -9.52 -6.15 9.93
N GLY A 27 -8.62 -5.17 10.14
CA GLY A 27 -8.70 -3.85 9.54
C GLY A 27 -8.50 -3.85 8.02
N LYS A 28 -8.83 -2.74 7.38
CA LYS A 28 -8.56 -2.51 5.95
C LYS A 28 -7.07 -2.26 5.71
N GLY A 29 -6.61 -2.45 4.48
CA GLY A 29 -5.26 -2.06 4.05
C GLY A 29 -4.38 -3.21 3.54
N LYS A 30 -4.63 -4.47 3.88
CA LYS A 30 -3.77 -5.63 3.54
C LYS A 30 -3.45 -5.75 2.05
N SER A 31 -4.46 -6.02 1.23
CA SER A 31 -4.29 -6.10 -0.24
C SER A 31 -3.86 -4.76 -0.84
N GLN A 32 -4.29 -3.64 -0.24
CA GLN A 32 -3.83 -2.31 -0.66
C GLN A 32 -2.33 -2.14 -0.40
N ALA A 33 -1.80 -2.61 0.75
CA ALA A 33 -0.37 -2.58 1.02
C ALA A 33 0.41 -3.39 -0.03
N ALA A 34 -0.08 -4.57 -0.40
CA ALA A 34 0.52 -5.37 -1.48
C ALA A 34 0.53 -4.63 -2.82
N LEU A 35 -0.59 -4.00 -3.21
CA LEU A 35 -0.67 -3.19 -4.44
C LEU A 35 0.23 -1.96 -4.40
N GLY A 36 0.41 -1.35 -3.23
CA GLY A 36 1.35 -0.24 -3.05
C GLY A 36 2.81 -0.67 -3.22
N VAL A 37 3.18 -1.86 -2.73
CA VAL A 37 4.50 -2.46 -3.02
C VAL A 37 4.66 -2.71 -4.52
N VAL A 38 3.63 -3.24 -5.19
CA VAL A 38 3.66 -3.42 -6.66
C VAL A 38 3.93 -2.09 -7.36
N LEU A 39 3.22 -1.00 -6.99
CA LEU A 39 3.41 0.32 -7.61
C LEU A 39 4.83 0.84 -7.42
N ARG A 40 5.41 0.72 -6.22
CA ARG A 40 6.79 1.10 -5.91
C ARG A 40 7.80 0.29 -6.69
N SER A 41 7.64 -1.03 -6.66
CA SER A 41 8.56 -1.93 -7.38
C SER A 41 8.51 -1.73 -8.89
N LEU A 42 7.32 -1.47 -9.46
CA LEU A 42 7.19 -1.09 -10.87
C LEU A 42 7.93 0.21 -11.17
N GLY A 43 7.75 1.24 -10.33
CA GLY A 43 8.43 2.51 -10.50
C GLY A 43 9.95 2.38 -10.39
N LEU A 44 10.46 1.51 -9.52
CA LEU A 44 11.88 1.17 -9.47
C LEU A 44 12.35 0.56 -10.79
N GLY A 45 11.62 -0.45 -11.32
CA GLY A 45 11.95 -1.10 -12.59
C GLY A 45 11.88 -0.18 -13.80
N MET A 46 11.04 0.87 -13.74
CA MET A 46 10.95 1.91 -14.78
C MET A 46 12.10 2.92 -14.71
N SER A 47 12.68 3.13 -13.52
CA SER A 47 13.70 4.14 -13.27
C SER A 47 15.12 3.61 -13.45
N ASP A 48 15.34 2.33 -13.18
CA ASP A 48 16.65 1.69 -13.20
C ASP A 48 16.91 0.97 -14.51
N SER A 49 18.05 1.31 -15.11
CA SER A 49 18.69 0.48 -16.12
C SER A 49 19.37 -0.76 -15.51
N SER A 50 18.86 -1.27 -14.37
CA SER A 50 19.44 -2.43 -13.70
C SER A 50 19.40 -3.64 -14.63
N PRO A 51 20.53 -4.27 -14.93
CA PRO A 51 20.59 -5.45 -15.80
C PRO A 51 19.85 -6.68 -15.23
N PHE A 52 19.39 -6.62 -13.98
CA PHE A 52 18.68 -7.68 -13.29
C PHE A 52 17.18 -7.46 -13.15
N GLY A 53 16.61 -6.45 -13.81
CA GLY A 53 15.19 -6.16 -13.98
C GLY A 53 14.33 -6.40 -12.74
N THR A 54 13.55 -5.41 -12.35
CA THR A 54 12.56 -5.54 -11.27
C THR A 54 11.30 -6.19 -11.83
N ARG A 55 11.27 -7.50 -12.04
CA ARG A 55 10.06 -8.21 -12.46
C ARG A 55 9.26 -8.61 -11.23
N ILE A 56 7.95 -8.42 -11.30
CA ILE A 56 7.00 -8.65 -10.22
C ILE A 56 6.01 -9.72 -10.67
N LEU A 57 5.73 -10.70 -9.79
CA LEU A 57 4.53 -11.50 -9.90
C LEU A 57 3.49 -10.98 -8.91
N LEU A 58 2.34 -10.53 -9.39
CA LEU A 58 1.14 -10.29 -8.61
C LEU A 58 0.21 -11.48 -8.78
N LEU A 59 0.22 -12.38 -7.80
CA LEU A 59 -0.67 -13.54 -7.75
C LEU A 59 -1.76 -13.30 -6.70
N ARG A 60 -3.01 -13.37 -7.13
CA ARG A 60 -4.17 -13.11 -6.30
C ARG A 60 -5.02 -14.36 -6.17
N PHE A 61 -5.04 -14.93 -4.97
CA PHE A 61 -5.86 -16.07 -4.61
C PHE A 61 -7.30 -15.62 -4.32
N LEU A 62 -8.26 -16.53 -4.43
CA LEU A 62 -9.69 -16.29 -4.13
C LEU A 62 -10.26 -15.09 -4.91
N LYS A 63 -9.73 -14.85 -6.11
CA LYS A 63 -10.07 -13.71 -6.97
C LYS A 63 -10.35 -14.18 -8.39
N GLY A 64 -11.40 -14.96 -8.59
CA GLY A 64 -11.76 -15.54 -9.89
C GLY A 64 -11.75 -14.56 -11.06
N SER A 65 -11.61 -15.08 -12.27
CA SER A 65 -11.50 -14.26 -13.49
C SER A 65 -12.81 -13.62 -13.93
N GLU A 66 -13.95 -14.10 -13.43
CA GLU A 66 -15.28 -13.63 -13.80
C GLU A 66 -15.63 -12.24 -13.24
N ARG A 67 -14.94 -11.82 -12.17
CA ARG A 67 -15.14 -10.51 -11.55
C ARG A 67 -14.04 -9.54 -11.97
N GLU A 68 -14.42 -8.37 -12.45
CA GLU A 68 -13.51 -7.26 -12.67
C GLU A 68 -13.26 -6.50 -11.37
N TYR A 69 -12.00 -6.34 -11.02
CA TYR A 69 -11.55 -5.49 -9.92
C TYR A 69 -11.06 -4.16 -10.48
N SER A 70 -11.35 -3.07 -9.79
CA SER A 70 -11.01 -1.72 -10.28
C SER A 70 -9.51 -1.55 -10.56
N GLU A 71 -8.64 -2.12 -9.73
CA GLU A 71 -7.19 -2.07 -9.91
C GLU A 71 -6.68 -2.78 -11.16
N ASP A 72 -7.45 -3.74 -11.71
CA ASP A 72 -7.02 -4.53 -12.88
C ASP A 72 -6.79 -3.65 -14.12
N ALA A 73 -7.60 -2.60 -14.30
CA ALA A 73 -7.42 -1.67 -15.40
C ALA A 73 -6.11 -0.86 -15.30
N ALA A 74 -5.77 -0.38 -14.09
CA ALA A 74 -4.51 0.32 -13.87
C ALA A 74 -3.30 -0.61 -14.01
N ILE A 75 -3.40 -1.85 -13.50
CA ILE A 75 -2.34 -2.87 -13.65
C ILE A 75 -2.16 -3.21 -15.13
N SER A 76 -3.25 -3.41 -15.87
CA SER A 76 -3.21 -3.70 -17.32
C SER A 76 -2.59 -2.56 -18.13
N ALA A 77 -2.90 -1.31 -17.77
CA ALA A 77 -2.28 -0.14 -18.42
C ALA A 77 -0.75 -0.10 -18.18
N LEU A 78 -0.31 -0.40 -16.95
CA LEU A 78 1.11 -0.52 -16.63
C LEU A 78 1.77 -1.70 -17.35
N GLN A 79 1.09 -2.85 -17.41
CA GLN A 79 1.58 -4.04 -18.10
C GLN A 79 1.70 -3.84 -19.62
N GLN A 80 0.76 -3.14 -20.24
CA GLN A 80 0.86 -2.80 -21.67
C GLN A 80 2.06 -1.89 -21.98
N GLY A 81 2.33 -0.91 -21.12
CA GLY A 81 3.47 -0.03 -21.26
C GLY A 81 4.82 -0.70 -20.93
N PHE A 82 4.81 -1.67 -20.01
CA PHE A 82 6.00 -2.31 -19.44
C PHE A 82 5.79 -3.83 -19.26
N PRO A 83 5.59 -4.59 -20.34
CA PRO A 83 5.18 -6.01 -20.29
C PRO A 83 6.21 -6.93 -19.62
N HIS A 84 7.46 -6.50 -19.53
CA HIS A 84 8.56 -7.25 -18.91
C HIS A 84 8.66 -7.03 -17.38
N LEU A 85 7.91 -6.07 -16.81
CA LEU A 85 8.02 -5.73 -15.39
C LEU A 85 7.00 -6.43 -14.50
N ILE A 86 5.83 -6.81 -15.00
CA ILE A 86 4.78 -7.39 -14.19
C ILE A 86 4.03 -8.52 -14.88
N ASP A 87 3.87 -9.62 -14.14
CA ASP A 87 2.90 -10.66 -14.43
C ASP A 87 1.76 -10.59 -13.41
N HIS A 88 0.53 -10.57 -13.87
CA HIS A 88 -0.66 -10.56 -13.04
C HIS A 88 -1.48 -11.83 -13.26
N VAL A 89 -1.68 -12.60 -12.21
CA VAL A 89 -2.41 -13.87 -12.24
C VAL A 89 -3.46 -13.89 -11.14
N ARG A 90 -4.64 -14.42 -11.47
CA ARG A 90 -5.73 -14.65 -10.52
C ARG A 90 -6.11 -16.12 -10.49
N THR A 91 -6.49 -16.60 -9.30
CA THR A 91 -6.96 -17.98 -9.07
C THR A 91 -8.16 -17.97 -8.12
N GLY A 92 -8.94 -19.05 -8.15
CA GLY A 92 -10.13 -19.19 -7.34
C GLY A 92 -11.41 -18.80 -8.08
N ARG A 93 -12.52 -18.81 -7.37
CA ARG A 93 -13.81 -18.30 -7.84
C ARG A 93 -14.05 -16.86 -7.39
N SER A 94 -14.99 -16.19 -8.02
CA SER A 94 -15.33 -14.79 -7.73
C SER A 94 -16.28 -14.64 -6.55
N GLU A 95 -16.93 -15.71 -6.11
CA GLU A 95 -17.85 -15.73 -4.99
C GLU A 95 -17.08 -15.85 -3.68
N PHE A 96 -17.59 -15.16 -2.67
CA PHE A 96 -17.09 -15.32 -1.31
C PHE A 96 -17.60 -16.64 -0.72
N PHE A 97 -16.76 -17.37 0.01
CA PHE A 97 -17.10 -18.60 0.70
C PHE A 97 -16.33 -18.73 2.02
N ASP A 98 -16.86 -19.54 2.90
CA ASP A 98 -16.28 -19.91 4.20
C ASP A 98 -15.81 -21.37 4.20
N ALA A 99 -15.34 -21.84 5.36
CA ALA A 99 -14.82 -23.20 5.52
C ALA A 99 -15.85 -24.31 5.23
N GLU A 100 -17.15 -24.05 5.46
CA GLU A 100 -18.22 -25.02 5.26
C GLU A 100 -18.57 -25.20 3.77
N HIS A 101 -18.25 -24.20 2.95
CA HIS A 101 -18.57 -24.15 1.52
C HIS A 101 -17.35 -24.37 0.60
N VAL A 102 -16.26 -24.91 1.13
CA VAL A 102 -15.08 -25.29 0.35
C VAL A 102 -15.39 -26.44 -0.58
N THR A 103 -15.06 -26.28 -1.87
CA THR A 103 -15.25 -27.26 -2.92
C THR A 103 -13.93 -27.84 -3.43
N PRO A 104 -13.95 -28.99 -4.15
CA PRO A 104 -12.76 -29.50 -4.84
C PRO A 104 -12.13 -28.49 -5.84
N PHE A 105 -12.95 -27.65 -6.46
CA PHE A 105 -12.49 -26.59 -7.37
C PHE A 105 -11.65 -25.54 -6.62
N ASP A 106 -12.05 -25.13 -5.41
CA ASP A 106 -11.29 -24.16 -4.62
C ASP A 106 -9.90 -24.68 -4.26
N ARG A 107 -9.80 -25.97 -3.92
CA ARG A 107 -8.51 -26.64 -3.67
C ARG A 107 -7.66 -26.73 -4.93
N GLN A 108 -8.24 -27.08 -6.06
CA GLN A 108 -7.54 -27.14 -7.33
C GLN A 108 -6.99 -25.78 -7.75
N GLU A 109 -7.78 -24.71 -7.61
CA GLU A 109 -7.36 -23.35 -7.95
C GLU A 109 -6.30 -22.82 -6.98
N ALA A 110 -6.40 -23.14 -5.69
CA ALA A 110 -5.36 -22.80 -4.71
C ALA A 110 -4.05 -23.52 -5.04
N GLU A 111 -4.10 -24.80 -5.36
CA GLU A 111 -2.94 -25.60 -5.78
C GLU A 111 -2.33 -25.07 -7.09
N ARG A 112 -3.16 -24.68 -8.06
CA ARG A 112 -2.70 -24.05 -9.32
C ARG A 112 -1.96 -22.75 -9.02
N GLY A 113 -2.52 -21.91 -8.16
CA GLY A 113 -1.88 -20.65 -7.72
C GLY A 113 -0.54 -20.92 -7.04
N TRP A 114 -0.51 -21.89 -6.11
CA TRP A 114 0.73 -22.22 -5.41
C TRP A 114 1.81 -22.78 -6.33
N ALA A 115 1.44 -23.60 -7.30
CA ALA A 115 2.38 -24.11 -8.30
C ALA A 115 3.02 -22.97 -9.11
N ILE A 116 2.24 -21.94 -9.49
CA ILE A 116 2.74 -20.73 -10.16
C ILE A 116 3.69 -19.96 -9.23
N ALA A 117 3.29 -19.72 -7.97
CA ALA A 117 4.13 -19.03 -6.98
C ALA A 117 5.46 -19.75 -6.80
N LYS A 118 5.44 -21.06 -6.60
CA LYS A 118 6.63 -21.88 -6.42
C LYS A 118 7.56 -21.83 -7.64
N GLY A 119 6.99 -21.94 -8.85
CA GLY A 119 7.74 -21.80 -10.10
C GLY A 119 8.40 -20.42 -10.22
N ALA A 120 7.68 -19.36 -9.87
CA ALA A 120 8.21 -18.00 -9.87
C ALA A 120 9.35 -17.81 -8.86
N MET A 121 9.17 -18.31 -7.64
CA MET A 121 10.21 -18.25 -6.59
C MET A 121 11.50 -18.99 -6.95
N ALA A 122 11.37 -20.10 -7.70
CA ALA A 122 12.51 -20.90 -8.13
C ALA A 122 13.18 -20.38 -9.41
N SER A 123 12.48 -19.59 -10.23
CA SER A 123 12.94 -19.16 -11.56
C SER A 123 14.11 -18.17 -11.53
N GLY A 124 14.30 -17.43 -10.45
CA GLY A 124 15.25 -16.31 -10.36
C GLY A 124 14.89 -15.10 -11.23
N LEU A 125 13.71 -15.10 -11.89
CA LEU A 125 13.27 -14.03 -12.79
C LEU A 125 12.60 -12.86 -12.04
N TYR A 126 12.07 -13.13 -10.85
CA TYR A 126 11.29 -12.15 -10.08
C TYR A 126 12.12 -11.58 -8.92
N SER A 127 11.98 -10.29 -8.70
CA SER A 127 12.50 -9.60 -7.50
C SER A 127 11.44 -9.50 -6.40
N VAL A 128 10.16 -9.49 -6.79
CA VAL A 128 9.02 -9.42 -5.87
C VAL A 128 7.95 -10.42 -6.30
N VAL A 129 7.46 -11.19 -5.34
CA VAL A 129 6.29 -12.06 -5.49
C VAL A 129 5.24 -11.65 -4.47
N VAL A 130 4.10 -11.19 -4.95
CA VAL A 130 2.93 -10.85 -4.13
C VAL A 130 1.96 -12.02 -4.15
N LEU A 131 1.63 -12.52 -2.96
CA LEU A 131 0.67 -13.59 -2.70
C LEU A 131 -0.55 -12.99 -1.99
N ASP A 132 -1.38 -12.27 -2.75
CA ASP A 132 -2.57 -11.60 -2.23
C ASP A 132 -3.65 -12.65 -1.88
N GLU A 133 -4.19 -12.59 -0.65
CA GLU A 133 -5.14 -13.53 -0.05
C GLU A 133 -4.57 -14.96 0.15
N ILE A 134 -3.26 -15.13 0.31
CA ILE A 134 -2.68 -16.44 0.67
C ILE A 134 -3.02 -16.84 2.11
N ASN A 135 -3.10 -15.87 3.03
CA ASN A 135 -3.38 -16.17 4.44
C ASN A 135 -4.71 -16.92 4.61
N PRO A 136 -5.86 -16.46 4.07
CA PRO A 136 -7.11 -17.21 4.15
C PRO A 136 -7.08 -18.54 3.36
N VAL A 137 -6.29 -18.65 2.29
CA VAL A 137 -6.09 -19.96 1.63
C VAL A 137 -5.50 -20.99 2.59
N LEU A 138 -4.55 -20.56 3.41
CA LEU A 138 -3.92 -21.39 4.44
C LEU A 138 -4.85 -21.65 5.62
N ASP A 139 -5.58 -20.65 6.09
CA ASP A 139 -6.54 -20.73 7.18
C ASP A 139 -7.70 -21.70 6.85
N LEU A 140 -8.19 -21.65 5.60
CA LEU A 140 -9.21 -22.57 5.10
C LEU A 140 -8.67 -23.99 4.78
N GLY A 141 -7.37 -24.23 4.98
CA GLY A 141 -6.75 -25.52 4.71
C GLY A 141 -6.83 -25.96 3.25
N LEU A 142 -6.85 -25.01 2.30
CA LEU A 142 -6.84 -25.30 0.85
C LEU A 142 -5.47 -25.79 0.40
N ILE A 143 -4.40 -25.33 1.05
CA ILE A 143 -3.02 -25.79 0.89
C ILE A 143 -2.43 -26.05 2.26
N PRO A 144 -1.65 -27.14 2.46
CA PRO A 144 -0.99 -27.40 3.73
C PRO A 144 0.01 -26.28 4.12
N VAL A 145 -0.12 -25.73 5.33
CA VAL A 145 0.74 -24.65 5.83
C VAL A 145 2.21 -25.03 5.81
N ASP A 146 2.56 -26.23 6.30
CA ASP A 146 3.95 -26.70 6.40
C ASP A 146 4.64 -26.74 5.02
N ARG A 147 3.90 -27.08 3.97
CA ARG A 147 4.40 -27.07 2.60
C ARG A 147 4.75 -25.67 2.15
N VAL A 148 3.86 -24.69 2.38
CA VAL A 148 4.07 -23.27 2.03
C VAL A 148 5.25 -22.70 2.80
N VAL A 149 5.30 -22.91 4.10
CA VAL A 149 6.40 -22.46 4.98
C VAL A 149 7.73 -23.05 4.53
N LYS A 150 7.76 -24.37 4.21
CA LYS A 150 8.98 -25.01 3.68
C LYS A 150 9.43 -24.37 2.37
N ASP A 151 8.52 -24.16 1.41
CA ASP A 151 8.88 -23.58 0.11
C ASP A 151 9.35 -22.12 0.27
N LEU A 152 8.72 -21.31 1.13
CA LEU A 152 9.12 -19.93 1.44
C LEU A 152 10.53 -19.84 2.10
N LYS A 153 10.87 -20.76 2.98
CA LYS A 153 12.22 -20.84 3.57
C LYS A 153 13.31 -21.12 2.54
N HIS A 154 12.95 -21.72 1.41
CA HIS A 154 13.87 -22.05 0.32
C HIS A 154 13.79 -21.11 -0.87
N LYS A 155 13.07 -19.97 -0.74
CA LYS A 155 13.05 -18.94 -1.79
C LYS A 155 14.44 -18.42 -2.11
N SER A 156 14.60 -17.84 -3.29
CA SER A 156 15.84 -17.09 -3.59
C SER A 156 16.11 -16.06 -2.49
N PRO A 157 17.37 -15.95 -1.99
CA PRO A 157 17.69 -15.02 -0.91
C PRO A 157 17.41 -13.55 -1.24
N HIS A 158 17.32 -13.19 -2.52
CA HIS A 158 17.08 -11.82 -2.97
C HIS A 158 15.60 -11.53 -3.29
N LEU A 159 14.75 -12.56 -3.23
CA LEU A 159 13.34 -12.42 -3.56
C LEU A 159 12.56 -11.85 -2.39
N GLU A 160 11.85 -10.78 -2.63
CA GLU A 160 10.85 -10.22 -1.72
C GLU A 160 9.53 -10.97 -1.87
N VAL A 161 8.93 -11.43 -0.77
CA VAL A 161 7.63 -12.11 -0.80
C VAL A 161 6.65 -11.40 0.12
N ILE A 162 5.49 -11.05 -0.42
CA ILE A 162 4.44 -10.31 0.29
C ILE A 162 3.22 -11.22 0.43
N CYS A 163 2.88 -11.62 1.64
CA CYS A 163 1.72 -12.43 1.97
C CYS A 163 0.62 -11.55 2.58
N THR A 164 -0.61 -11.65 2.09
CA THR A 164 -1.72 -10.86 2.64
C THR A 164 -2.96 -11.71 2.92
N GLY A 165 -3.86 -11.14 3.71
CA GLY A 165 -5.16 -11.69 4.01
C GLY A 165 -5.41 -11.79 5.50
N ARG A 166 -6.61 -12.17 5.90
CA ARG A 166 -6.95 -12.47 7.29
C ARG A 166 -6.48 -13.87 7.66
N GLY A 167 -6.24 -14.11 8.96
CA GLY A 167 -5.99 -15.46 9.48
C GLY A 167 -4.64 -16.02 9.08
N ALA A 168 -3.57 -15.22 9.09
CA ALA A 168 -2.22 -15.73 8.86
C ALA A 168 -1.86 -16.81 9.88
N PRO A 169 -1.54 -18.06 9.46
CA PRO A 169 -1.15 -19.09 10.38
C PRO A 169 0.13 -18.74 11.15
N GLN A 170 0.22 -19.12 12.43
CA GLN A 170 1.37 -18.84 13.28
C GLN A 170 2.69 -19.29 12.63
N ALA A 171 2.72 -20.46 12.00
CA ALA A 171 3.91 -20.98 11.33
C ALA A 171 4.40 -20.08 10.16
N LEU A 172 3.50 -19.34 9.48
CA LEU A 172 3.87 -18.34 8.49
C LEU A 172 4.39 -17.07 9.16
N ILE A 173 3.73 -16.63 10.24
CA ILE A 173 4.17 -15.47 11.05
C ILE A 173 5.56 -15.72 11.63
N ASP A 174 5.87 -16.95 12.09
CA ASP A 174 7.15 -17.29 12.69
C ASP A 174 8.32 -17.08 11.75
N ILE A 175 8.15 -17.35 10.45
CA ILE A 175 9.19 -17.17 9.42
C ILE A 175 9.21 -15.76 8.80
N ALA A 176 8.21 -14.94 9.10
CA ALA A 176 8.13 -13.58 8.57
C ALA A 176 9.23 -12.68 9.14
N ASP A 177 9.80 -11.85 8.27
CA ASP A 177 10.74 -10.79 8.64
C ASP A 177 10.01 -9.50 9.00
N LEU A 178 8.82 -9.31 8.42
CA LEU A 178 7.89 -8.25 8.74
C LEU A 178 6.51 -8.83 8.99
N HIS A 179 5.90 -8.47 10.13
CA HIS A 179 4.51 -8.76 10.42
C HIS A 179 3.81 -7.47 10.88
N SER A 180 2.89 -6.99 10.07
CA SER A 180 2.01 -5.87 10.39
C SER A 180 0.57 -6.37 10.47
N GLU A 181 -0.01 -6.30 11.65
CA GLU A 181 -1.44 -6.52 11.87
C GLU A 181 -2.20 -5.23 11.56
N MET A 182 -3.17 -5.29 10.67
CA MET A 182 -4.11 -4.20 10.42
C MET A 182 -5.33 -4.38 11.31
N ARG A 183 -5.37 -3.60 12.39
CA ARG A 183 -6.43 -3.66 13.39
C ARG A 183 -7.51 -2.64 13.05
N SER A 184 -8.76 -3.08 13.00
CA SER A 184 -9.90 -2.17 12.88
C SER A 184 -10.19 -1.55 14.23
N HIS A 185 -10.36 -0.23 14.25
CA HIS A 185 -11.01 0.47 15.34
C HIS A 185 -12.45 0.73 14.91
N ASP A 186 -13.40 0.18 15.63
CA ASP A 186 -14.83 0.44 15.41
C ASP A 186 -15.14 1.85 15.94
N ASP A 187 -15.02 2.83 15.06
CA ASP A 187 -15.33 4.21 15.40
C ASP A 187 -16.84 4.43 15.29
N ALA A 188 -17.53 4.21 16.42
CA ALA A 188 -18.97 4.52 16.58
C ALA A 188 -19.29 6.03 16.42
N HIS A 189 -18.27 6.86 16.14
CA HIS A 189 -18.40 8.32 16.06
C HIS A 189 -18.74 8.85 14.68
N ALA A 190 -18.44 8.13 13.60
CA ALA A 190 -18.69 8.58 12.22
C ALA A 190 -20.18 8.81 11.93
N GLU A 191 -21.06 8.01 12.56
CA GLU A 191 -22.53 8.18 12.43
C GLU A 191 -23.02 9.52 12.97
N LYS A 192 -22.32 10.11 13.95
CA LYS A 192 -22.68 11.39 14.59
C LYS A 192 -22.60 12.58 13.63
N TYR A 193 -21.72 12.52 12.63
CA TYR A 193 -21.43 13.66 11.74
C TYR A 193 -22.01 13.52 10.35
N ASP A 194 -22.70 12.44 10.02
CA ASP A 194 -23.22 12.13 8.66
C ASP A 194 -22.13 12.28 7.56
N VAL A 195 -20.88 11.99 7.93
CA VAL A 195 -19.72 12.03 7.03
C VAL A 195 -19.33 10.60 6.66
N THR A 196 -19.22 10.32 5.38
CA THR A 196 -18.81 9.02 4.86
C THR A 196 -17.54 9.12 4.02
N GLY A 197 -16.85 8.01 3.82
CA GLY A 197 -15.71 7.93 2.90
C GLY A 197 -14.43 8.61 3.40
N ILE A 198 -14.21 8.68 4.72
CA ILE A 198 -12.92 9.05 5.30
C ILE A 198 -12.28 7.79 5.88
N GLU A 199 -11.12 7.42 5.36
CA GLU A 199 -10.32 6.30 5.84
C GLU A 199 -9.01 6.83 6.46
N ILE A 200 -8.67 6.38 7.66
CA ILE A 200 -7.43 6.77 8.35
C ILE A 200 -6.56 5.54 8.59
N TYR A 201 -5.29 5.62 8.22
CA TYR A 201 -4.28 4.60 8.45
C TYR A 201 -3.19 5.11 9.38
N THR A 202 -3.08 4.51 10.56
CA THR A 202 -2.15 4.91 11.62
C THR A 202 -1.25 3.77 12.09
N GLY A 203 -0.59 3.96 13.23
CA GLY A 203 0.18 2.95 13.93
C GLY A 203 1.67 2.94 13.61
N ALA A 204 2.41 2.14 14.37
CA ALA A 204 3.87 2.03 14.25
C ALA A 204 4.30 1.08 13.13
N GLY A 205 3.43 0.12 12.76
CA GLY A 205 3.72 -0.88 11.73
C GLY A 205 3.86 -0.31 10.33
N LYS A 206 4.52 -1.06 9.47
CA LYS A 206 4.63 -0.76 8.03
C LYS A 206 3.28 -0.97 7.34
N GLY A 207 3.01 -0.19 6.29
CA GLY A 207 1.85 -0.38 5.43
C GLY A 207 0.96 0.85 5.21
N LYS A 208 1.06 1.91 6.03
CA LYS A 208 0.22 3.11 5.94
C LYS A 208 0.23 3.79 4.57
N SER A 209 1.33 4.44 4.22
CA SER A 209 1.53 5.07 2.90
C SER A 209 1.42 4.06 1.77
N THR A 210 1.90 2.83 1.99
CA THR A 210 1.83 1.75 1.01
C THR A 210 0.37 1.35 0.73
N SER A 211 -0.50 1.28 1.76
CA SER A 211 -1.94 1.05 1.59
C SER A 211 -2.63 2.20 0.85
N ALA A 212 -2.25 3.44 1.16
CA ALA A 212 -2.78 4.61 0.45
C ALA A 212 -2.42 4.59 -1.05
N LEU A 213 -1.19 4.22 -1.39
CA LEU A 213 -0.75 4.04 -2.79
C LEU A 213 -1.51 2.90 -3.48
N GLY A 214 -1.73 1.78 -2.81
CA GLY A 214 -2.56 0.70 -3.35
C GLY A 214 -4.03 1.11 -3.50
N ARG A 215 -4.54 1.96 -2.59
CA ARG A 215 -5.89 2.54 -2.70
C ARG A 215 -5.98 3.50 -3.90
N SER A 216 -4.94 4.32 -4.12
CA SER A 216 -4.87 5.17 -5.31
C SER A 216 -4.87 4.35 -6.60
N LEU A 217 -4.15 3.23 -6.66
CA LEU A 217 -4.14 2.35 -7.83
C LEU A 217 -5.54 1.80 -8.16
N LYS A 218 -6.32 1.42 -7.13
CA LYS A 218 -7.73 1.04 -7.29
C LYS A 218 -8.58 2.17 -7.85
N ALA A 219 -8.46 3.37 -7.29
CA ALA A 219 -9.20 4.54 -7.72
C ALA A 219 -8.84 4.95 -9.16
N ILE A 220 -7.55 4.93 -9.51
CA ILE A 220 -7.04 5.17 -10.86
C ILE A 220 -7.64 4.15 -11.84
N GLY A 221 -7.66 2.87 -11.47
CA GLY A 221 -8.26 1.83 -12.31
C GLY A 221 -9.76 2.05 -12.54
N THR A 222 -10.49 2.56 -11.55
CA THR A 222 -11.90 2.99 -11.74
C THR A 222 -11.99 4.11 -12.76
N GLY A 223 -11.13 5.12 -12.67
CA GLY A 223 -11.08 6.25 -13.61
C GLY A 223 -10.72 5.83 -15.03
N ILE A 224 -9.92 4.76 -15.19
CA ILE A 224 -9.55 4.23 -16.50
C ILE A 224 -10.68 3.40 -17.12
N SER A 225 -11.35 2.55 -16.34
CA SER A 225 -12.22 1.49 -16.88
C SER A 225 -13.72 1.77 -16.80
N ARG A 226 -14.15 2.59 -15.83
CA ARG A 226 -15.58 2.69 -15.50
C ARG A 226 -16.15 4.11 -15.52
N ASP A 227 -15.36 5.07 -15.05
CA ASP A 227 -15.83 6.44 -14.86
C ASP A 227 -14.69 7.43 -15.10
N LEU A 228 -14.63 7.98 -16.31
CA LEU A 228 -13.64 8.98 -16.70
C LEU A 228 -13.69 10.26 -15.85
N SER A 229 -14.79 10.49 -15.10
CA SER A 229 -14.86 11.58 -14.13
C SER A 229 -14.20 11.26 -12.79
N HIS A 230 -13.77 10.00 -12.57
CA HIS A 230 -13.12 9.57 -11.32
C HIS A 230 -11.67 10.04 -11.26
N ARG A 231 -11.48 11.29 -10.87
CA ARG A 231 -10.15 11.89 -10.68
C ARG A 231 -9.61 11.55 -9.30
N VAL A 232 -8.30 11.35 -9.26
CA VAL A 232 -7.54 11.00 -8.05
C VAL A 232 -6.48 12.07 -7.81
N LEU A 233 -6.45 12.64 -6.59
CA LEU A 233 -5.33 13.44 -6.11
C LEU A 233 -4.50 12.60 -5.14
N ILE A 234 -3.19 12.54 -5.35
CA ILE A 234 -2.23 12.00 -4.41
C ILE A 234 -1.41 13.17 -3.89
N MET A 235 -1.62 13.54 -2.63
CA MET A 235 -0.89 14.57 -1.93
C MET A 235 -0.02 13.94 -0.85
N GLN A 236 1.30 14.20 -0.87
CA GLN A 236 2.25 13.61 0.06
C GLN A 236 3.04 14.71 0.76
N TRP A 237 2.94 14.76 2.10
CA TRP A 237 3.73 15.67 2.93
C TRP A 237 5.04 15.02 3.40
N LEU A 238 5.98 15.82 3.87
CA LEU A 238 7.28 15.40 4.41
C LEU A 238 8.11 14.56 3.42
N LYS A 239 7.86 14.74 2.12
CA LYS A 239 8.46 13.99 1.02
C LYS A 239 8.99 14.90 -0.09
N GLY A 240 9.75 15.93 0.26
CA GLY A 240 10.27 16.91 -0.71
C GLY A 240 11.44 16.41 -1.55
N GLY A 241 12.15 15.37 -1.08
CA GLY A 241 13.32 14.82 -1.75
C GLY A 241 13.01 14.02 -3.03
N ALA A 242 14.06 13.71 -3.78
CA ALA A 242 14.00 12.78 -4.91
C ALA A 242 14.16 11.33 -4.44
N GLY A 243 13.73 10.37 -5.25
CA GLY A 243 14.05 8.95 -5.01
C GLY A 243 12.90 8.07 -4.56
N TYR A 244 11.70 8.61 -4.45
CA TYR A 244 10.50 7.81 -4.22
C TYR A 244 10.15 7.06 -5.51
N THR A 245 10.19 5.73 -5.42
CA THR A 245 10.11 4.88 -6.61
C THR A 245 8.73 4.87 -7.24
N GLU A 246 7.67 5.05 -6.45
CA GLU A 246 6.29 5.16 -6.94
C GLU A 246 6.08 6.29 -7.97
N ASP A 247 6.92 7.33 -7.94
CA ASP A 247 6.80 8.49 -8.84
C ASP A 247 6.84 8.11 -10.32
N ALA A 248 7.74 7.20 -10.70
CA ALA A 248 7.89 6.78 -12.08
C ALA A 248 6.65 6.02 -12.59
N ALA A 249 6.07 5.16 -11.75
CA ALA A 249 4.85 4.41 -12.09
C ALA A 249 3.62 5.34 -12.15
N ILE A 250 3.49 6.27 -11.20
CA ILE A 250 2.42 7.29 -11.21
C ILE A 250 2.55 8.18 -12.45
N ALA A 251 3.77 8.62 -12.78
CA ALA A 251 4.01 9.43 -13.98
C ALA A 251 3.71 8.67 -15.27
N ALA A 252 3.97 7.35 -15.31
CA ALA A 252 3.61 6.52 -16.46
C ALA A 252 2.09 6.45 -16.65
N LEU A 253 1.35 6.22 -15.57
CA LEU A 253 -0.13 6.24 -15.59
C LEU A 253 -0.66 7.62 -15.98
N LYS A 254 -0.10 8.70 -15.42
CA LYS A 254 -0.51 10.08 -15.75
C LYS A 254 -0.27 10.42 -17.22
N ARG A 255 0.79 9.94 -17.84
CA ARG A 255 1.02 10.14 -19.29
C ARG A 255 -0.07 9.51 -20.15
N GLY A 256 -0.52 8.30 -19.78
CA GLY A 256 -1.61 7.61 -20.48
C GLY A 256 -2.99 8.20 -20.18
N TYR A 257 -3.19 8.68 -18.96
CA TYR A 257 -4.48 9.12 -18.41
C TYR A 257 -4.35 10.45 -17.67
N PRO A 258 -4.02 11.56 -18.34
CA PRO A 258 -3.67 12.83 -17.70
C PRO A 258 -4.82 13.48 -16.94
N HIS A 259 -6.06 13.13 -17.28
CA HIS A 259 -7.26 13.65 -16.62
C HIS A 259 -7.68 12.85 -15.38
N VAL A 260 -7.08 11.68 -15.13
CA VAL A 260 -7.44 10.80 -14.01
C VAL A 260 -6.59 11.09 -12.77
N ILE A 261 -5.32 11.49 -12.93
CA ILE A 261 -4.35 11.52 -11.84
C ILE A 261 -3.70 12.88 -11.70
N ASP A 262 -3.74 13.41 -10.47
CA ASP A 262 -2.86 14.48 -10.03
C ASP A 262 -2.02 13.98 -8.85
N HIS A 263 -0.72 14.29 -8.89
CA HIS A 263 0.24 13.91 -7.86
C HIS A 263 1.10 15.10 -7.48
N GLN A 264 1.17 15.39 -6.18
CA GLN A 264 1.93 16.49 -5.60
C GLN A 264 2.67 16.03 -4.34
N ARG A 265 3.87 16.54 -4.16
CA ARG A 265 4.66 16.33 -2.95
C ARG A 265 5.06 17.66 -2.34
N CYS A 266 5.14 17.70 -1.01
CA CYS A 266 5.56 18.84 -0.22
C CYS A 266 6.52 18.40 0.88
N GLY A 267 7.39 19.31 1.27
CA GLY A 267 8.40 19.09 2.30
C GLY A 267 9.81 19.36 1.80
N ARG A 268 10.76 19.31 2.71
CA ARG A 268 12.20 19.35 2.38
C ARG A 268 12.75 17.94 2.12
N ASP A 269 13.91 17.88 1.51
CA ASP A 269 14.70 16.64 1.40
C ASP A 269 15.45 16.36 2.73
N ALA A 270 14.68 16.22 3.80
CA ALA A 270 15.18 15.96 5.15
C ALA A 270 14.06 15.40 6.04
N ILE A 271 14.44 14.59 7.03
CA ILE A 271 13.51 14.18 8.08
C ILE A 271 13.27 15.35 9.02
N VAL A 272 12.00 15.60 9.31
CA VAL A 272 11.59 16.62 10.27
C VAL A 272 11.36 15.96 11.63
N TRP A 273 12.10 16.41 12.64
CA TRP A 273 11.96 15.94 14.01
C TRP A 273 11.19 16.96 14.85
N ARG A 274 10.44 16.47 15.84
CA ARG A 274 9.76 17.37 16.80
C ARG A 274 10.80 18.22 17.54
N GLY A 275 10.57 19.53 17.56
CA GLY A 275 11.49 20.52 18.13
C GLY A 275 12.66 20.93 17.20
N GLN A 276 12.71 20.40 15.97
CA GLN A 276 13.71 20.76 14.96
C GLN A 276 13.07 21.25 13.65
N GLN A 277 11.78 21.61 13.70
CA GLN A 277 11.06 22.16 12.55
C GLN A 277 11.70 23.47 12.12
N GLN A 278 11.80 23.67 10.82
CA GLN A 278 12.27 24.90 10.20
C GLN A 278 11.09 25.64 9.58
N GLU A 279 11.24 26.94 9.36
CA GLU A 279 10.23 27.76 8.69
C GLU A 279 9.78 27.18 7.37
N MET A 280 10.72 26.63 6.58
CA MET A 280 10.42 25.99 5.30
C MET A 280 9.51 24.77 5.45
N ASP A 281 9.57 24.02 6.56
CA ASP A 281 8.66 22.90 6.81
C ASP A 281 7.21 23.37 6.94
N CYS A 282 7.00 24.50 7.61
CA CYS A 282 5.67 25.13 7.74
C CYS A 282 5.18 25.67 6.39
N ILE A 283 6.06 26.34 5.62
CA ILE A 283 5.72 26.88 4.30
C ILE A 283 5.28 25.73 3.34
N GLU A 284 6.06 24.67 3.27
CA GLU A 284 5.76 23.51 2.43
C GLU A 284 4.51 22.77 2.91
N ALA A 285 4.32 22.63 4.22
CA ALA A 285 3.12 22.02 4.76
C ALA A 285 1.87 22.83 4.40
N GLN A 286 1.92 24.15 4.55
CA GLN A 286 0.84 25.06 4.21
C GLN A 286 0.54 25.06 2.70
N ARG A 287 1.57 25.08 1.85
CA ARG A 287 1.42 24.96 0.38
C ARG A 287 0.66 23.68 0.00
N GLY A 288 1.03 22.55 0.63
CA GLY A 288 0.35 21.28 0.41
C GLY A 288 -1.11 21.30 0.85
N TRP A 289 -1.37 21.95 2.00
CA TRP A 289 -2.73 22.06 2.52
C TRP A 289 -3.64 22.91 1.63
N GLU A 290 -3.15 24.03 1.11
CA GLU A 290 -3.90 24.87 0.17
C GLU A 290 -4.35 24.11 -1.07
N ILE A 291 -3.45 23.28 -1.65
CA ILE A 291 -3.78 22.40 -2.77
C ILE A 291 -4.85 21.38 -2.36
N ALA A 292 -4.66 20.69 -1.24
CA ALA A 292 -5.60 19.68 -0.75
C ALA A 292 -6.97 20.28 -0.43
N GLN A 293 -7.01 21.42 0.26
CA GLN A 293 -8.24 22.12 0.60
C GLN A 293 -9.02 22.57 -0.65
N ALA A 294 -8.32 23.13 -1.64
CA ALA A 294 -8.93 23.51 -2.91
C ALA A 294 -9.48 22.28 -3.65
N ALA A 295 -8.76 21.15 -3.65
CA ALA A 295 -9.21 19.91 -4.24
C ALA A 295 -10.46 19.35 -3.56
N ILE A 296 -10.50 19.35 -2.21
CA ILE A 296 -11.66 18.93 -1.43
C ILE A 296 -12.87 19.80 -1.75
N ALA A 297 -12.68 21.12 -1.77
CA ALA A 297 -13.76 22.09 -2.03
C ALA A 297 -14.28 22.06 -3.47
N SER A 298 -13.43 21.67 -4.43
CA SER A 298 -13.79 21.65 -5.85
C SER A 298 -14.85 20.59 -6.22
N GLY A 299 -14.92 19.49 -5.44
CA GLY A 299 -15.75 18.32 -5.77
C GLY A 299 -15.32 17.57 -7.04
N LEU A 300 -14.19 17.96 -7.67
CA LEU A 300 -13.68 17.35 -8.91
C LEU A 300 -13.03 15.99 -8.68
N TYR A 301 -12.52 15.75 -7.48
CA TYR A 301 -11.83 14.51 -7.14
C TYR A 301 -12.76 13.54 -6.43
N LYS A 302 -12.83 12.31 -6.92
CA LYS A 302 -13.58 11.23 -6.28
C LYS A 302 -12.75 10.50 -5.21
N THR A 303 -11.42 10.57 -5.32
CA THR A 303 -10.50 10.03 -4.31
C THR A 303 -9.35 11.00 -4.08
N ILE A 304 -9.11 11.32 -2.82
CA ILE A 304 -7.99 12.20 -2.37
C ILE A 304 -7.17 11.42 -1.35
N ILE A 305 -5.90 11.23 -1.65
CA ILE A 305 -4.91 10.66 -0.74
C ILE A 305 -4.17 11.79 -0.05
N LEU A 306 -4.19 11.81 1.27
CA LEU A 306 -3.49 12.77 2.13
C LEU A 306 -2.41 12.00 2.91
N ASP A 307 -1.33 11.65 2.21
CA ASP A 307 -0.26 10.80 2.74
C ASP A 307 0.70 11.60 3.64
N GLU A 308 0.97 11.10 4.84
CA GLU A 308 1.73 11.74 5.92
C GLU A 308 1.08 13.04 6.47
N LEU A 309 -0.25 13.20 6.35
CA LEU A 309 -0.96 14.32 6.97
C LEU A 309 -0.92 14.24 8.51
N ASN A 310 -1.10 13.01 9.07
CA ASN A 310 -1.08 12.83 10.52
C ASN A 310 0.20 13.34 11.18
N PRO A 311 1.42 12.95 10.77
CA PRO A 311 2.63 13.49 11.37
C PRO A 311 2.85 14.96 11.05
N THR A 312 2.34 15.46 9.93
CA THR A 312 2.43 16.91 9.62
C THR A 312 1.65 17.75 10.64
N VAL A 313 0.46 17.28 11.03
CA VAL A 313 -0.32 17.89 12.11
C VAL A 313 0.34 17.66 13.48
N ASP A 314 0.80 16.43 13.73
CA ASP A 314 1.41 16.06 15.00
C ASP A 314 2.73 16.80 15.29
N LEU A 315 3.42 17.25 14.24
CA LEU A 315 4.60 18.14 14.30
C LEU A 315 4.24 19.64 14.38
N ASP A 316 2.98 19.99 14.57
CA ASP A 316 2.50 21.37 14.63
C ASP A 316 2.79 22.21 13.35
N LEU A 317 2.95 21.54 12.19
CA LEU A 317 3.17 22.22 10.90
C LEU A 317 1.85 22.70 10.26
N LEU A 318 0.73 22.11 10.64
CA LEU A 318 -0.62 22.48 10.20
C LEU A 318 -1.60 22.50 11.37
N PRO A 319 -2.48 23.52 11.44
CA PRO A 319 -3.54 23.55 12.43
C PRO A 319 -4.66 22.55 12.12
N VAL A 320 -5.22 21.92 13.16
CA VAL A 320 -6.24 20.86 13.03
C VAL A 320 -7.59 21.42 12.54
N GLU A 321 -7.99 22.59 13.02
CA GLU A 321 -9.34 23.13 12.81
C GLU A 321 -9.71 23.33 11.32
N PRO A 322 -8.86 23.95 10.47
CA PRO A 322 -9.15 24.05 9.04
C PRO A 322 -9.31 22.71 8.34
N ILE A 323 -8.58 21.67 8.80
CA ILE A 323 -8.67 20.32 8.29
C ILE A 323 -10.03 19.72 8.60
N CYS A 324 -10.46 19.77 9.87
CA CYS A 324 -11.78 19.32 10.28
C CYS A 324 -12.90 20.01 9.48
N GLN A 325 -12.82 21.33 9.32
CA GLN A 325 -13.81 22.08 8.57
C GLN A 325 -13.87 21.69 7.09
N ALA A 326 -12.74 21.43 6.45
CA ALA A 326 -12.69 20.98 5.06
C ALA A 326 -13.28 19.57 4.91
N LEU A 327 -12.94 18.65 5.82
CA LEU A 327 -13.45 17.29 5.84
C LEU A 327 -14.97 17.23 6.06
N LEU A 328 -15.51 18.06 6.94
CA LEU A 328 -16.96 18.18 7.17
C LEU A 328 -17.73 18.70 5.94
N LYS A 329 -17.08 19.53 5.12
CA LYS A 329 -17.68 20.16 3.93
C LYS A 329 -17.43 19.38 2.63
N LYS A 330 -16.67 18.28 2.68
CA LYS A 330 -16.37 17.50 1.47
C LYS A 330 -17.63 16.98 0.78
N SER A 331 -17.56 16.78 -0.51
CA SER A 331 -18.64 16.09 -1.24
C SER A 331 -18.84 14.67 -0.68
N ARG A 332 -20.08 14.21 -0.58
CA ARG A 332 -20.40 12.81 -0.18
C ARG A 332 -19.76 11.78 -1.10
N ASP A 333 -19.58 12.12 -2.38
CA ASP A 333 -18.98 11.25 -3.39
C ASP A 333 -17.44 11.24 -3.37
N THR A 334 -16.79 12.06 -2.54
CA THR A 334 -15.35 12.11 -2.43
C THR A 334 -14.89 11.21 -1.29
N GLU A 335 -14.03 10.25 -1.59
CA GLU A 335 -13.29 9.47 -0.58
C GLU A 335 -11.99 10.18 -0.23
N ILE A 336 -11.67 10.25 1.06
CA ILE A 336 -10.41 10.82 1.56
C ILE A 336 -9.68 9.75 2.37
N ILE A 337 -8.42 9.52 2.03
CA ILE A 337 -7.55 8.59 2.73
C ILE A 337 -6.41 9.37 3.40
N ILE A 338 -6.34 9.30 4.72
CA ILE A 338 -5.35 10.02 5.53
C ILE A 338 -4.37 8.99 6.10
N THR A 339 -3.07 9.27 6.04
CA THR A 339 -2.07 8.35 6.59
C THR A 339 -1.06 9.05 7.48
N GLY A 340 -0.31 8.21 8.18
CA GLY A 340 0.87 8.58 8.93
C GLY A 340 0.83 8.12 10.38
N ARG A 341 2.00 8.10 11.02
CA ARG A 341 2.08 7.90 12.47
C ARG A 341 1.41 9.07 13.17
N CYS A 342 0.72 8.78 14.27
CA CYS A 342 0.07 9.79 15.09
C CYS A 342 0.32 9.45 16.55
N PHE A 343 0.82 10.43 17.33
CA PHE A 343 1.01 10.28 18.77
C PHE A 343 -0.20 10.81 19.53
N ASN A 344 -0.83 11.88 19.01
CA ASN A 344 -2.06 12.45 19.53
C ASN A 344 -3.12 12.39 18.45
N GLN A 345 -4.24 11.71 18.69
CA GLN A 345 -5.31 11.63 17.71
C GLN A 345 -5.96 13.01 17.51
N PRO A 346 -5.81 13.63 16.33
CA PRO A 346 -6.48 14.90 16.04
C PRO A 346 -8.00 14.74 15.98
N ALA A 347 -8.74 15.84 16.17
CA ALA A 347 -10.20 15.82 16.18
C ALA A 347 -10.85 15.27 14.90
N TYR A 348 -10.17 15.30 13.76
CA TYR A 348 -10.71 14.72 12.53
C TYR A 348 -10.76 13.17 12.53
N PHE A 349 -10.16 12.50 13.52
CA PHE A 349 -10.34 11.05 13.69
C PHE A 349 -11.79 10.69 13.99
N ASP A 350 -12.51 11.56 14.69
CA ASP A 350 -13.94 11.39 14.96
C ASP A 350 -14.80 11.41 13.68
N LEU A 351 -14.24 11.89 12.56
CA LEU A 351 -14.90 11.93 11.26
C LEU A 351 -14.62 10.67 10.41
N ALA A 352 -13.74 9.79 10.87
CA ALA A 352 -13.36 8.61 10.10
C ALA A 352 -14.50 7.59 10.05
N SER A 353 -14.85 7.15 8.83
CA SER A 353 -15.72 6.00 8.62
C SER A 353 -14.96 4.66 8.70
N VAL A 354 -13.63 4.73 8.61
CA VAL A 354 -12.72 3.58 8.77
C VAL A 354 -11.42 4.06 9.40
N HIS A 355 -11.07 3.47 10.51
CA HIS A 355 -9.75 3.63 11.12
C HIS A 355 -9.05 2.26 11.20
N SER A 356 -7.90 2.14 10.56
CA SER A 356 -7.05 0.95 10.62
C SER A 356 -5.69 1.31 11.19
N GLU A 357 -5.34 0.68 12.29
CA GLU A 357 -4.02 0.78 12.90
C GLU A 357 -3.12 -0.33 12.37
N MET A 358 -1.95 0.02 11.85
CA MET A 358 -0.88 -0.90 11.49
C MET A 358 -0.04 -1.17 12.73
N VAL A 359 -0.32 -2.30 13.41
CA VAL A 359 0.43 -2.73 14.58
C VAL A 359 1.69 -3.45 14.14
N CYS A 360 2.83 -3.02 14.66
CA CYS A 360 4.13 -3.64 14.37
C CYS A 360 4.38 -4.81 15.32
N HIS A 361 4.35 -6.04 14.82
CA HIS A 361 4.75 -7.23 15.58
C HIS A 361 6.19 -7.63 15.28
N LYS A 362 6.64 -7.45 14.03
CA LYS A 362 8.01 -7.70 13.59
C LYS A 362 8.40 -6.68 12.53
N HIS A 363 9.63 -6.19 12.59
CA HIS A 363 10.19 -5.35 11.54
C HIS A 363 11.68 -5.66 11.34
N TYR A 364 12.08 -5.93 10.12
CA TYR A 364 13.47 -6.24 9.77
C TYR A 364 14.44 -5.10 10.08
N ALA A 365 14.00 -3.85 10.10
CA ALA A 365 14.82 -2.71 10.53
C ALA A 365 15.30 -2.84 11.98
N GLU A 366 14.55 -3.52 12.86
CA GLU A 366 14.99 -3.82 14.24
C GLU A 366 16.17 -4.78 14.28
N LYS A 367 16.38 -5.54 13.21
CA LYS A 367 17.53 -6.43 13.00
C LYS A 367 18.66 -5.77 12.21
N GLY A 368 18.60 -4.44 11.98
CA GLY A 368 19.60 -3.68 11.26
C GLY A 368 19.54 -3.84 9.73
N VAL A 369 18.43 -4.32 9.19
CA VAL A 369 18.22 -4.35 7.73
C VAL A 369 17.74 -2.99 7.28
N ASP A 370 18.43 -2.38 6.31
CA ASP A 370 18.11 -1.08 5.76
C ASP A 370 16.76 -1.09 5.00
N LEU A 371 16.16 0.08 4.89
CA LEU A 371 14.96 0.28 4.06
C LEU A 371 15.30 0.08 2.58
N LYS A 372 14.42 -0.58 1.85
CA LYS A 372 14.64 -0.98 0.45
C LYS A 372 13.90 -0.08 -0.52
N ARG A 373 14.62 0.38 -1.56
CA ARG A 373 14.00 1.03 -2.71
C ARG A 373 13.04 0.06 -3.42
N GLY A 374 11.89 0.57 -3.85
CA GLY A 374 10.87 -0.23 -4.53
C GLY A 374 9.98 -1.07 -3.61
N VAL A 375 10.29 -1.11 -2.30
CA VAL A 375 9.49 -1.81 -1.28
C VAL A 375 9.07 -0.86 -0.17
N ASP A 376 10.01 -0.07 0.34
CA ASP A 376 9.79 0.86 1.44
C ASP A 376 9.56 2.30 0.96
N PHE A 377 10.23 2.67 -0.13
CA PHE A 377 10.14 4.01 -0.75
C PHE A 377 10.48 3.96 -2.24
#